data_3844c6554ec90ecc549f1610bf19ef91
#
_entry.id   3844c6554ec90ecc549f1610bf19ef91
#
_cell.length_a   1.000
_cell.length_b   1.000
_cell.length_c   1.000
_cell.angle_alpha   90.00
_cell.angle_beta   90.00
_cell.angle_gamma   90.00
#
_symmetry.space_group_name_H-M   'P 1'
#
loop_
_entity.id
_entity.type
_entity.pdbx_description
1 polymer ?
#
loop_
_entity_poly.entity_id
_entity_poly.type
_entity_poly.pdbx_seq_one_letter_code
_entity_poly.pdbx_strand_id
1 'polypeptide(L)'
;MFQNIIDAITGCCTGDCKKKIRGTVVLMKKNILDLTDLNASIQDRVREFLGQGVSLQLVSAVNSDPSANDLKGKLGKPAYLEKWITRVTSLTAGETAFEVTFNWDEEIGIPGALLVKNNHQSEFYLKTVTLEGVPGLGQVHFVCKSWIYPAEHYSKPRIFFTNKTYLPHETPAPLRKYREEELFHLRGNGEGELKEWDRVYDYDFYNDLGSSKKSSEYYRPVLGGSSEHPYPRRGRTGRKKEDPNTESRLPLLKSLSIYVPRDERFGHLKMADFLAYALKTVAQVVKNGVDAFVDTTTNEFDSFDDVLKLYEGGIELPHVPLLDNIRKIFPLEFLKEIFRTDGERFLEFPKPQVIKDNHSAWRTDEEFGREMLAGVNPVLIRRLEEFPPKSKLNRELYGDQNSKITEEHIQNSLDGLTIDEAIRNNRMFILDHHDALMPYLRRINTTSTKTYATRTLLFLKDDGTLKPLAIELSLPHEEGDKYGSNSEVYTPAETGVESSIWQLAKAYVGVNDSGYHQLISHWLHTHAVIEPFVIATNRHLSVLHPIHKLLEPHFRDTMNINALARQILINAGGFLELTVYPSKYALEMSSSLYRTWDFTEQALPEDLKKR
;
A
#
# COMPACT_ATOMS: atom_id res chain seq x y z
N MET A 1 33.11 30.31 21.35
CA MET A 1 32.71 29.55 20.15
C MET A 1 32.35 30.45 18.96
N PHE A 2 31.82 31.66 19.18
CA PHE A 2 31.56 32.63 18.09
C PHE A 2 32.86 33.33 17.56
N GLN A 3 33.88 33.46 18.37
CA GLN A 3 35.14 34.14 17.99
C GLN A 3 35.96 33.31 16.99
N ASN A 4 35.93 31.97 17.08
CA ASN A 4 36.66 31.09 16.16
C ASN A 4 36.04 30.99 14.77
N ILE A 5 34.78 31.43 14.60
CA ILE A 5 34.12 31.49 13.28
C ILE A 5 34.52 32.76 12.53
N ILE A 6 34.76 33.84 13.25
CA ILE A 6 35.21 35.13 12.69
C ILE A 6 36.66 35.04 12.19
N ASP A 7 37.53 34.35 12.93
CA ASP A 7 38.95 34.22 12.59
C ASP A 7 39.19 33.31 11.38
N ALA A 8 38.28 32.38 11.09
CA ALA A 8 38.33 31.56 9.85
C ALA A 8 37.87 32.34 8.60
N ILE A 9 37.15 33.45 8.77
CA ILE A 9 36.63 34.27 7.67
C ILE A 9 37.61 35.40 7.32
N THR A 10 38.45 35.84 8.23
CA THR A 10 39.36 36.99 8.02
C THR A 10 40.74 36.64 7.48
N GLY A 11 41.04 35.38 7.23
CA GLY A 11 42.35 34.87 6.78
C GLY A 11 42.63 34.88 5.28
N CYS A 12 41.92 35.67 4.45
CA CYS A 12 42.22 35.74 3.03
C CYS A 12 42.37 37.20 2.55
N CYS A 13 43.60 37.59 2.35
CA CYS A 13 43.99 38.87 1.75
C CYS A 13 43.56 38.96 0.29
N THR A 14 42.93 40.08 -0.08
CA THR A 14 42.97 40.80 -1.37
C THR A 14 43.20 39.96 -2.63
N GLY A 15 42.12 39.49 -3.17
CA GLY A 15 42.01 38.88 -4.49
C GLY A 15 40.70 38.09 -4.59
N ASP A 16 39.93 38.35 -5.61
CA ASP A 16 38.59 37.81 -5.89
C ASP A 16 38.57 36.24 -5.88
N CYS A 17 38.81 35.63 -4.71
CA CYS A 17 38.82 34.20 -4.48
C CYS A 17 37.40 33.69 -4.33
N LYS A 18 36.65 33.62 -5.44
CA LYS A 18 35.36 32.91 -5.51
C LYS A 18 35.58 31.46 -5.11
N LYS A 19 35.15 31.11 -3.90
CA LYS A 19 35.17 29.73 -3.46
C LYS A 19 34.20 28.91 -4.34
N LYS A 20 34.62 27.70 -4.72
CA LYS A 20 33.79 26.78 -5.48
C LYS A 20 33.26 25.71 -4.53
N ILE A 21 31.94 25.46 -4.56
CA ILE A 21 31.29 24.35 -3.87
C ILE A 21 31.11 23.22 -4.90
N ARG A 22 31.66 22.06 -4.61
CA ARG A 22 31.44 20.86 -5.45
C ARG A 22 30.16 20.15 -5.02
N GLY A 23 29.45 19.57 -5.97
CA GLY A 23 28.27 18.79 -5.72
C GLY A 23 28.26 17.52 -6.54
N THR A 24 27.62 16.50 -5.98
CA THR A 24 27.30 15.25 -6.67
C THR A 24 25.79 15.17 -6.88
N VAL A 25 25.36 15.02 -8.12
CA VAL A 25 23.96 14.88 -8.54
C VAL A 25 23.71 13.44 -8.94
N VAL A 26 22.78 12.75 -8.27
CA VAL A 26 22.36 11.40 -8.61
C VAL A 26 21.00 11.45 -9.28
N LEU A 27 20.91 10.92 -10.50
CA LEU A 27 19.67 10.87 -11.27
C LEU A 27 19.49 9.54 -12.01
N MET A 28 18.26 9.26 -12.45
CA MET A 28 17.89 8.15 -13.31
C MET A 28 17.18 8.65 -14.55
N LYS A 29 17.48 8.05 -15.70
CA LYS A 29 16.70 8.26 -16.94
C LYS A 29 15.42 7.41 -16.94
N LYS A 30 14.38 7.87 -17.62
CA LYS A 30 13.03 7.29 -17.64
C LYS A 30 12.98 5.81 -18.03
N ASN A 31 13.80 5.32 -18.93
CA ASN A 31 13.56 4.04 -19.60
C ASN A 31 14.75 3.08 -19.53
N ILE A 32 14.71 2.17 -18.55
CA ILE A 32 15.50 0.92 -18.61
C ILE A 32 14.71 -0.17 -19.38
N LEU A 33 13.39 -0.03 -19.53
CA LEU A 33 12.51 -1.02 -20.20
C LEU A 33 11.97 -0.60 -21.57
N ASP A 34 12.37 0.55 -22.11
CA ASP A 34 12.09 0.85 -23.52
C ASP A 34 13.08 0.11 -24.41
N LEU A 35 12.73 -1.14 -24.72
CA LEU A 35 13.54 -2.06 -25.51
C LEU A 35 13.73 -1.60 -26.98
N THR A 36 12.97 -0.60 -27.42
CA THR A 36 13.15 0.00 -28.74
C THR A 36 14.42 0.86 -28.83
N ASP A 37 14.99 1.24 -27.68
CA ASP A 37 16.14 2.14 -27.55
C ASP A 37 17.45 1.41 -27.17
N LEU A 38 17.48 0.09 -27.30
CA LEU A 38 18.62 -0.77 -26.91
C LEU A 38 19.92 -0.54 -27.73
N ASN A 39 19.84 0.21 -28.84
CA ASN A 39 20.97 0.43 -29.73
C ASN A 39 21.79 1.70 -29.46
N ALA A 40 21.33 2.58 -28.56
CA ALA A 40 22.14 3.73 -28.15
C ALA A 40 23.04 3.34 -26.97
N SER A 41 24.34 3.57 -27.08
CA SER A 41 25.27 3.25 -25.99
C SER A 41 24.93 4.06 -24.74
N ILE A 42 25.15 3.49 -23.55
CA ILE A 42 24.98 4.19 -22.26
C ILE A 42 25.76 5.52 -22.27
N GLN A 43 26.88 5.59 -22.97
CA GLN A 43 27.73 6.78 -23.08
C GLN A 43 27.05 7.91 -23.85
N ASP A 44 26.31 7.61 -24.93
CA ASP A 44 25.61 8.64 -25.70
C ASP A 44 24.43 9.20 -24.92
N ARG A 45 23.74 8.37 -24.16
CA ARG A 45 22.63 8.76 -23.29
C ARG A 45 23.07 9.63 -22.09
N VAL A 46 24.28 9.41 -21.59
CA VAL A 46 24.86 10.21 -20.49
C VAL A 46 25.33 11.59 -20.98
N ARG A 47 25.88 11.66 -22.18
CA ARG A 47 26.33 12.93 -22.78
C ARG A 47 25.18 13.92 -23.01
N GLU A 48 23.96 13.45 -23.17
CA GLU A 48 22.78 14.28 -23.35
C GLU A 48 22.50 15.21 -22.15
N PHE A 49 22.82 14.77 -20.91
CA PHE A 49 22.63 15.58 -19.70
C PHE A 49 23.77 16.55 -19.39
N LEU A 50 24.89 16.43 -20.07
CA LEU A 50 26.03 17.32 -19.88
C LEU A 50 25.82 18.67 -20.56
N GLY A 51 26.38 19.72 -20.00
CA GLY A 51 26.27 21.07 -20.51
C GLY A 51 25.03 21.80 -20.00
N GLN A 52 24.39 22.63 -20.84
CA GLN A 52 23.31 23.53 -20.41
C GLN A 52 21.92 22.89 -20.31
N GLY A 53 21.81 21.58 -20.49
CA GLY A 53 20.54 20.85 -20.48
C GLY A 53 19.86 20.82 -19.12
N VAL A 54 20.62 20.74 -18.03
CA VAL A 54 20.08 20.77 -16.65
C VAL A 54 20.75 21.91 -15.90
N SER A 55 19.96 22.88 -15.44
CA SER A 55 20.48 23.99 -14.64
C SER A 55 20.07 23.85 -13.17
N LEU A 56 21.03 24.10 -12.28
CA LEU A 56 20.89 24.07 -10.84
C LEU A 56 21.28 25.42 -10.26
N GLN A 57 20.47 25.96 -9.35
CA GLN A 57 20.75 27.23 -8.67
C GLN A 57 20.53 27.07 -7.17
N LEU A 58 21.52 27.47 -6.37
CA LEU A 58 21.40 27.51 -4.92
C LEU A 58 20.58 28.73 -4.50
N VAL A 59 19.78 28.56 -3.45
CA VAL A 59 18.97 29.59 -2.81
C VAL A 59 19.51 29.81 -1.39
N SER A 60 19.73 31.07 -1.03
CA SER A 60 20.18 31.43 0.33
C SER A 60 19.10 31.14 1.36
N ALA A 61 19.51 30.57 2.53
CA ALA A 61 18.67 30.46 3.72
C ALA A 61 18.76 31.71 4.63
N VAL A 62 19.73 32.58 4.42
CA VAL A 62 20.05 33.69 5.35
C VAL A 62 19.90 35.06 4.69
N ASN A 63 20.17 35.18 3.42
CA ASN A 63 20.17 36.44 2.70
C ASN A 63 18.99 36.49 1.70
N SER A 64 18.16 37.54 1.78
CA SER A 64 17.08 37.81 0.85
C SER A 64 17.58 38.63 -0.35
N ASP A 65 16.92 38.51 -1.48
CA ASP A 65 17.15 39.35 -2.65
C ASP A 65 16.53 40.71 -2.42
N PRO A 66 17.33 41.79 -2.35
CA PRO A 66 16.78 43.15 -2.14
C PRO A 66 15.92 43.66 -3.31
N SER A 67 16.09 43.11 -4.50
CA SER A 67 15.34 43.48 -5.69
C SER A 67 13.99 42.79 -5.81
N ALA A 68 13.77 41.72 -5.03
CA ALA A 68 12.52 40.98 -5.02
C ALA A 68 11.58 41.57 -3.97
N ASN A 69 10.40 42.04 -4.39
CA ASN A 69 9.36 42.54 -3.47
C ASN A 69 8.88 41.51 -2.43
N ASP A 70 9.25 40.24 -2.62
CA ASP A 70 8.72 39.09 -1.88
C ASP A 70 9.67 38.53 -0.80
N LEU A 71 10.78 39.20 -0.49
CA LEU A 71 11.79 38.73 0.46
C LEU A 71 12.33 37.31 0.16
N LYS A 72 12.29 36.85 -1.09
CA LYS A 72 12.85 35.56 -1.50
C LYS A 72 14.35 35.51 -1.26
N GLY A 73 14.84 34.31 -0.97
CA GLY A 73 16.26 34.06 -0.81
C GLY A 73 17.05 34.39 -2.06
N LYS A 74 18.21 35.02 -1.86
CA LYS A 74 19.13 35.37 -2.94
C LYS A 74 19.51 34.12 -3.73
N LEU A 75 19.51 34.22 -5.06
CA LEU A 75 19.86 33.13 -5.97
C LEU A 75 21.35 33.18 -6.31
N GLY A 76 21.99 32.02 -6.24
CA GLY A 76 23.31 31.81 -6.81
C GLY A 76 23.31 31.81 -8.33
N LYS A 77 24.50 31.82 -8.93
CA LYS A 77 24.64 31.65 -10.37
C LYS A 77 24.20 30.24 -10.79
N PRO A 78 23.58 30.08 -11.96
CA PRO A 78 23.29 28.77 -12.52
C PRO A 78 24.57 27.92 -12.64
N ALA A 79 24.47 26.66 -12.21
CA ALA A 79 25.49 25.61 -12.40
C ALA A 79 24.90 24.50 -13.27
N TYR A 80 25.76 23.76 -13.93
CA TYR A 80 25.38 22.74 -14.89
C TYR A 80 26.12 21.44 -14.60
N LEU A 81 25.62 20.31 -15.11
CA LEU A 81 26.26 19.02 -14.98
C LEU A 81 27.56 18.99 -15.82
N GLU A 82 28.69 18.70 -15.17
CA GLU A 82 30.03 18.85 -15.78
C GLU A 82 30.60 17.50 -16.24
N LYS A 83 30.60 16.50 -15.36
CA LYS A 83 31.24 15.22 -15.60
C LYS A 83 30.39 14.07 -15.10
N TRP A 84 30.43 12.97 -15.81
CA TRP A 84 29.92 11.69 -15.35
C TRP A 84 30.90 11.01 -14.39
N ILE A 85 30.39 10.56 -13.24
CA ILE A 85 31.17 9.86 -12.23
C ILE A 85 30.93 8.36 -12.41
N THR A 86 31.99 7.62 -12.81
CA THR A 86 31.90 6.19 -13.09
C THR A 86 32.06 5.28 -11.88
N ARG A 87 32.50 5.82 -10.72
CA ARG A 87 32.78 5.06 -9.50
C ARG A 87 32.09 5.68 -8.30
N VAL A 88 30.83 5.34 -8.11
CA VAL A 88 30.08 5.61 -6.87
C VAL A 88 29.58 4.28 -6.33
N THR A 89 30.05 3.89 -5.16
CA THR A 89 29.79 2.59 -4.53
C THR A 89 28.35 2.41 -4.04
N SER A 90 27.54 3.48 -4.02
CA SER A 90 26.16 3.50 -3.51
C SER A 90 25.09 3.58 -4.60
N LEU A 91 25.45 3.47 -5.88
CA LEU A 91 24.48 3.52 -6.98
C LEU A 91 23.75 2.19 -7.14
N THR A 92 22.46 2.26 -7.29
CA THR A 92 21.61 1.13 -7.68
C THR A 92 21.52 1.03 -9.21
N ALA A 93 21.03 -0.09 -9.72
CA ALA A 93 20.90 -0.30 -11.16
C ALA A 93 20.08 0.82 -11.82
N GLY A 94 20.63 1.41 -12.88
CA GLY A 94 19.99 2.50 -13.64
C GLY A 94 20.25 3.92 -13.11
N GLU A 95 20.94 4.08 -11.99
CA GLU A 95 21.36 5.38 -11.47
C GLU A 95 22.67 5.85 -12.07
N THR A 96 22.79 7.17 -12.25
CA THR A 96 23.96 7.83 -12.79
C THR A 96 24.31 9.03 -11.92
N ALA A 97 25.59 9.24 -11.64
CA ALA A 97 26.09 10.37 -10.86
C ALA A 97 26.85 11.35 -11.74
N PHE A 98 26.64 12.65 -11.47
CA PHE A 98 27.30 13.76 -12.16
C PHE A 98 27.94 14.71 -11.16
N GLU A 99 29.06 15.29 -11.55
CA GLU A 99 29.67 16.43 -10.85
C GLU A 99 28.97 17.73 -11.26
N VAL A 100 28.85 18.65 -10.30
CA VAL A 100 28.42 20.02 -10.52
C VAL A 100 29.27 20.96 -9.66
N THR A 101 29.64 22.12 -10.20
CA THR A 101 30.40 23.13 -9.44
C THR A 101 29.60 24.42 -9.35
N PHE A 102 29.30 24.85 -8.12
CA PHE A 102 28.66 26.12 -7.84
C PHE A 102 29.71 27.17 -7.51
N ASN A 103 29.61 28.35 -8.12
CA ASN A 103 30.36 29.51 -7.71
C ASN A 103 29.73 30.04 -6.40
N TRP A 104 30.44 29.85 -5.31
CA TRP A 104 29.99 30.33 -4.01
C TRP A 104 30.35 31.81 -3.87
N ASP A 105 29.36 32.58 -3.47
CA ASP A 105 29.44 33.98 -3.21
C ASP A 105 29.08 34.23 -1.73
N GLU A 106 29.82 35.06 -1.02
CA GLU A 106 29.52 35.40 0.37
C GLU A 106 28.11 35.97 0.55
N GLU A 107 27.58 36.61 -0.53
CA GLU A 107 26.22 37.11 -0.56
C GLU A 107 25.14 36.02 -0.62
N ILE A 108 25.45 34.80 -1.08
CA ILE A 108 24.54 33.66 -1.01
C ILE A 108 24.48 33.15 0.42
N GLY A 109 25.57 33.16 1.14
CA GLY A 109 25.67 32.64 2.49
C GLY A 109 25.40 31.14 2.57
N ILE A 110 24.51 30.70 3.47
CA ILE A 110 24.18 29.30 3.69
C ILE A 110 23.12 28.84 2.68
N PRO A 111 23.39 27.79 1.87
CA PRO A 111 22.39 27.20 0.99
C PRO A 111 21.23 26.59 1.79
N GLY A 112 19.99 26.97 1.49
CA GLY A 112 18.77 26.46 2.13
C GLY A 112 17.87 25.71 1.18
N ALA A 113 17.96 25.99 -0.12
CA ALA A 113 17.23 25.29 -1.15
C ALA A 113 18.01 25.24 -2.48
N LEU A 114 17.54 24.39 -3.37
CA LEU A 114 18.08 24.20 -4.70
C LEU A 114 16.94 24.29 -5.72
N LEU A 115 17.06 25.15 -6.71
CA LEU A 115 16.19 25.20 -7.87
C LEU A 115 16.78 24.35 -8.99
N VAL A 116 15.97 23.51 -9.60
CA VAL A 116 16.35 22.67 -10.74
C VAL A 116 15.43 22.92 -11.92
N LYS A 117 16.00 23.17 -13.08
CA LYS A 117 15.27 23.37 -14.33
C LYS A 117 15.80 22.40 -15.38
N ASN A 118 14.89 21.72 -16.05
CA ASN A 118 15.18 20.82 -17.16
C ASN A 118 14.92 21.53 -18.49
N ASN A 119 15.96 21.78 -19.24
CA ASN A 119 15.89 22.39 -20.59
C ASN A 119 15.98 21.32 -21.70
N HIS A 120 15.98 20.01 -21.34
CA HIS A 120 15.90 18.91 -22.31
C HIS A 120 14.47 18.61 -22.73
N GLN A 121 14.34 17.77 -23.76
CA GLN A 121 13.04 17.31 -24.26
C GLN A 121 12.49 16.12 -23.47
N SER A 122 13.32 15.41 -22.70
CA SER A 122 12.92 14.24 -21.91
C SER A 122 13.02 14.51 -20.41
N GLU A 123 12.11 13.92 -19.64
CA GLU A 123 12.12 13.95 -18.19
C GLU A 123 13.18 13.00 -17.61
N PHE A 124 13.62 13.30 -16.38
CA PHE A 124 14.49 12.45 -15.58
C PHE A 124 14.08 12.45 -14.12
N TYR A 125 14.43 11.39 -13.40
CA TYR A 125 14.21 11.28 -11.96
C TYR A 125 15.45 11.77 -11.22
N LEU A 126 15.32 12.83 -10.43
CA LEU A 126 16.37 13.38 -9.57
C LEU A 126 16.27 12.74 -8.20
N LYS A 127 17.28 11.95 -7.81
CA LYS A 127 17.29 11.23 -6.54
C LYS A 127 17.82 12.09 -5.40
N THR A 128 19.07 12.58 -5.54
CA THR A 128 19.74 13.37 -4.51
C THR A 128 20.72 14.36 -5.12
N VAL A 129 20.97 15.45 -4.37
CA VAL A 129 22.11 16.35 -4.62
C VAL A 129 22.86 16.53 -3.31
N THR A 130 24.17 16.30 -3.32
CA THR A 130 25.03 16.44 -2.16
C THR A 130 26.11 17.46 -2.46
N LEU A 131 26.20 18.52 -1.67
CA LEU A 131 27.24 19.54 -1.74
C LEU A 131 28.34 19.23 -0.73
N GLU A 132 29.59 19.45 -1.13
CA GLU A 132 30.78 19.25 -0.30
C GLU A 132 31.55 20.57 -0.17
N GLY A 133 32.21 20.76 0.98
CA GLY A 133 33.01 21.94 1.22
C GLY A 133 32.19 23.22 1.38
N VAL A 134 30.93 23.12 1.80
CA VAL A 134 30.08 24.28 2.08
C VAL A 134 30.62 25.02 3.32
N PRO A 135 30.98 26.30 3.22
CA PRO A 135 31.54 27.04 4.36
C PRO A 135 30.64 27.01 5.57
N GLY A 136 31.23 26.65 6.72
CA GLY A 136 30.52 26.55 8.00
C GLY A 136 29.62 25.34 8.21
N LEU A 137 29.37 24.52 7.16
CA LEU A 137 28.51 23.35 7.25
C LEU A 137 29.18 22.05 6.80
N GLY A 138 30.29 22.14 6.04
CA GLY A 138 30.98 20.99 5.45
C GLY A 138 30.15 20.35 4.33
N GLN A 139 29.19 19.52 4.67
CA GLN A 139 28.33 18.84 3.69
C GLN A 139 26.87 19.30 3.83
N VAL A 140 26.21 19.48 2.69
CA VAL A 140 24.76 19.80 2.61
C VAL A 140 24.08 18.81 1.67
N HIS A 141 22.99 18.21 2.11
CA HIS A 141 22.30 17.17 1.38
C HIS A 141 20.85 17.59 1.06
N PHE A 142 20.44 17.32 -0.20
CA PHE A 142 19.09 17.50 -0.71
C PHE A 142 18.51 16.13 -1.08
N VAL A 143 17.44 15.73 -0.41
CA VAL A 143 16.65 14.56 -0.78
C VAL A 143 15.60 15.01 -1.76
N CYS A 144 15.78 14.68 -3.05
CA CYS A 144 14.93 15.17 -4.13
C CYS A 144 13.80 14.19 -4.45
N LYS A 145 14.13 12.94 -4.77
CA LYS A 145 13.18 11.84 -5.08
C LYS A 145 11.99 12.26 -5.95
N SER A 146 12.25 12.99 -7.04
CA SER A 146 11.20 13.58 -7.85
C SER A 146 11.54 13.60 -9.34
N TRP A 147 10.51 13.47 -10.17
CA TRP A 147 10.59 13.63 -11.60
C TRP A 147 10.71 15.09 -12.00
N ILE A 148 11.66 15.40 -12.89
CA ILE A 148 11.90 16.72 -13.44
C ILE A 148 11.50 16.71 -14.90
N TYR A 149 10.38 17.36 -15.21
CA TYR A 149 9.85 17.47 -16.56
C TYR A 149 10.50 18.60 -17.34
N PRO A 150 10.50 18.51 -18.68
CA PRO A 150 10.97 19.59 -19.54
C PRO A 150 10.31 20.94 -19.21
N ALA A 151 11.09 22.01 -19.29
CA ALA A 151 10.60 23.37 -19.05
C ALA A 151 9.49 23.80 -20.03
N GLU A 152 9.35 23.13 -21.15
CA GLU A 152 8.25 23.28 -22.10
C GLU A 152 6.90 22.87 -21.50
N HIS A 153 6.88 21.79 -20.70
CA HIS A 153 5.69 21.33 -20.02
C HIS A 153 5.51 21.95 -18.64
N TYR A 154 6.61 22.27 -17.97
CA TYR A 154 6.61 22.83 -16.62
C TYR A 154 7.61 24.00 -16.53
N SER A 155 7.13 25.22 -16.77
CA SER A 155 7.97 26.40 -16.92
C SER A 155 8.68 26.86 -15.64
N LYS A 156 8.12 26.54 -14.45
CA LYS A 156 8.71 26.91 -13.15
C LYS A 156 9.78 25.91 -12.73
N PRO A 157 10.96 26.37 -12.23
CA PRO A 157 11.95 25.47 -11.65
C PRO A 157 11.38 24.66 -10.50
N ARG A 158 11.80 23.41 -10.36
CA ARG A 158 11.54 22.61 -9.17
C ARG A 158 12.42 23.11 -8.04
N ILE A 159 11.83 23.21 -6.85
CA ILE A 159 12.56 23.55 -5.65
C ILE A 159 12.74 22.31 -4.77
N PHE A 160 13.94 22.17 -4.21
CA PHE A 160 14.27 21.18 -3.21
C PHE A 160 14.95 21.87 -2.02
N PHE A 161 14.49 21.56 -0.83
CA PHE A 161 15.05 22.13 0.39
C PHE A 161 16.13 21.22 0.98
N THR A 162 17.04 21.80 1.74
CA THR A 162 18.04 21.03 2.50
C THR A 162 17.36 20.08 3.48
N ASN A 163 18.08 19.04 3.90
CA ASN A 163 17.55 18.07 4.86
C ASN A 163 17.48 18.61 6.31
N LYS A 164 17.20 19.89 6.47
CA LYS A 164 16.88 20.53 7.76
C LYS A 164 15.37 20.61 7.95
N THR A 165 14.95 20.60 9.20
CA THR A 165 13.53 20.74 9.56
C THR A 165 13.28 22.07 10.27
N TYR A 166 12.11 22.65 10.00
CA TYR A 166 11.65 23.88 10.62
C TYR A 166 10.13 23.78 10.86
N LEU A 167 9.68 24.24 12.00
CA LEU A 167 8.28 24.56 12.19
C LEU A 167 7.88 25.75 11.29
N PRO A 168 6.60 25.96 10.98
CA PRO A 168 6.17 27.05 10.08
C PRO A 168 6.71 28.42 10.48
N HIS A 169 6.69 28.77 11.78
CA HIS A 169 7.16 30.04 12.31
C HIS A 169 8.68 30.16 12.39
N GLU A 170 9.41 29.03 12.43
CA GLU A 170 10.88 28.98 12.48
C GLU A 170 11.51 28.96 11.08
N THR A 171 10.71 28.79 10.04
CA THR A 171 11.24 28.77 8.67
C THR A 171 11.99 30.06 8.38
N PRO A 172 13.27 30.01 7.95
CA PRO A 172 14.03 31.20 7.57
C PRO A 172 13.28 32.10 6.61
N ALA A 173 13.25 33.40 6.86
CA ALA A 173 12.50 34.35 6.04
C ALA A 173 12.77 34.21 4.54
N PRO A 174 14.03 34.01 4.07
CA PRO A 174 14.32 33.81 2.64
C PRO A 174 13.68 32.58 2.01
N LEU A 175 13.31 31.56 2.81
CA LEU A 175 12.71 30.30 2.32
C LEU A 175 11.18 30.27 2.41
N ARG A 176 10.55 31.19 3.16
CA ARG A 176 9.10 31.16 3.40
C ARG A 176 8.28 31.21 2.13
N LYS A 177 8.63 32.11 1.22
CA LYS A 177 7.88 32.27 -0.05
C LYS A 177 8.00 31.04 -0.95
N TYR A 178 9.18 30.45 -1.03
CA TYR A 178 9.39 29.22 -1.79
C TYR A 178 8.58 28.04 -1.20
N ARG A 179 8.51 27.95 0.13
CA ARG A 179 7.68 26.97 0.81
C ARG A 179 6.20 27.14 0.50
N GLU A 180 5.68 28.37 0.53
CA GLU A 180 4.29 28.69 0.20
C GLU A 180 3.96 28.35 -1.25
N GLU A 181 4.84 28.70 -2.17
CA GLU A 181 4.69 28.39 -3.60
C GLU A 181 4.68 26.89 -3.87
N GLU A 182 5.55 26.13 -3.20
CA GLU A 182 5.56 24.67 -3.32
C GLU A 182 4.25 24.06 -2.84
N LEU A 183 3.76 24.46 -1.66
CA LEU A 183 2.48 23.99 -1.14
C LEU A 183 1.29 24.40 -2.01
N PHE A 184 1.34 25.59 -2.64
CA PHE A 184 0.32 26.01 -3.57
C PHE A 184 0.24 25.08 -4.79
N HIS A 185 1.41 24.67 -5.33
CA HIS A 185 1.45 23.72 -6.44
C HIS A 185 0.93 22.34 -6.04
N LEU A 186 1.27 21.86 -4.85
CA LEU A 186 0.83 20.55 -4.36
C LEU A 186 -0.68 20.51 -4.05
N ARG A 187 -1.28 21.65 -3.73
CA ARG A 187 -2.73 21.76 -3.51
C ARG A 187 -3.52 21.74 -4.79
N GLY A 188 -2.99 22.35 -5.86
CA GLY A 188 -3.75 22.62 -7.07
C GLY A 188 -4.93 23.57 -6.83
N ASN A 189 -5.67 23.83 -7.89
CA ASN A 189 -6.87 24.68 -7.88
C ASN A 189 -8.20 23.91 -7.84
N GLY A 190 -8.15 22.58 -7.86
CA GLY A 190 -9.35 21.72 -7.91
C GLY A 190 -10.05 21.64 -9.28
N GLU A 191 -9.54 22.33 -10.30
CA GLU A 191 -10.16 22.47 -11.61
C GLU A 191 -9.34 21.82 -12.73
N GLY A 192 -10.01 21.49 -13.83
CA GLY A 192 -9.40 20.97 -15.04
C GLY A 192 -8.92 19.52 -14.92
N GLU A 193 -8.37 19.01 -16.00
CA GLU A 193 -7.79 17.67 -16.08
C GLU A 193 -6.33 17.71 -15.64
N LEU A 194 -5.93 16.80 -14.76
CA LEU A 194 -4.54 16.68 -14.32
C LEU A 194 -3.72 15.92 -15.36
N LYS A 195 -2.54 16.44 -15.64
CA LYS A 195 -1.58 15.90 -16.61
C LYS A 195 -0.48 15.10 -15.91
N GLU A 196 0.28 14.33 -16.66
CA GLU A 196 1.33 13.47 -16.12
C GLU A 196 2.41 14.26 -15.33
N TRP A 197 2.71 15.46 -15.77
CA TRP A 197 3.71 16.35 -15.16
C TRP A 197 3.18 17.20 -14.00
N ASP A 198 1.87 17.18 -13.75
CA ASP A 198 1.30 17.82 -12.57
C ASP A 198 1.71 17.06 -11.31
N ARG A 199 1.79 17.77 -10.19
CA ARG A 199 2.19 17.26 -8.89
C ARG A 199 1.14 17.50 -7.83
N VAL A 200 -0.10 17.54 -8.25
CA VAL A 200 -1.22 17.91 -7.40
C VAL A 200 -1.67 16.72 -6.57
N TYR A 201 -1.71 16.91 -5.26
CA TYR A 201 -2.39 16.02 -4.33
C TYR A 201 -3.78 16.59 -4.07
N ASP A 202 -4.79 16.11 -4.77
CA ASP A 202 -6.14 16.60 -4.66
C ASP A 202 -7.08 15.51 -4.12
N TYR A 203 -8.10 15.92 -3.36
CA TYR A 203 -9.11 15.02 -2.85
C TYR A 203 -10.19 14.77 -3.89
N ASP A 204 -10.72 13.54 -3.88
CA ASP A 204 -11.92 13.17 -4.60
C ASP A 204 -12.70 12.15 -3.78
N PHE A 205 -13.88 11.77 -4.24
CA PHE A 205 -14.67 10.74 -3.58
C PHE A 205 -13.99 9.38 -3.72
N TYR A 206 -14.02 8.64 -2.64
CA TYR A 206 -13.73 7.22 -2.66
C TYR A 206 -15.05 6.50 -2.84
N ASN A 207 -15.63 6.68 -4.02
CA ASN A 207 -16.98 6.23 -4.30
C ASN A 207 -17.04 4.75 -4.70
N ASP A 208 -18.24 4.34 -5.09
CA ASP A 208 -18.55 3.02 -5.58
C ASP A 208 -17.55 2.54 -6.64
N LEU A 209 -17.03 1.34 -6.45
CA LEU A 209 -16.17 0.64 -7.40
C LEU A 209 -17.01 -0.18 -8.39
N GLY A 210 -18.30 0.02 -8.41
CA GLY A 210 -19.25 -0.54 -9.33
C GLY A 210 -19.14 0.00 -10.76
N SER A 211 -20.03 -0.44 -11.62
CA SER A 211 -20.16 0.06 -12.98
C SER A 211 -21.64 0.09 -13.38
N SER A 212 -22.28 1.23 -13.16
CA SER A 212 -23.71 1.43 -13.49
C SER A 212 -24.03 1.23 -14.97
N LYS A 213 -23.04 1.42 -15.87
CA LYS A 213 -23.21 1.21 -17.31
C LYS A 213 -23.35 -0.24 -17.71
N LYS A 214 -22.83 -1.20 -16.93
CA LYS A 214 -22.90 -2.61 -17.30
C LYS A 214 -24.25 -3.22 -16.97
N SER A 215 -24.65 -3.15 -15.71
CA SER A 215 -25.98 -3.57 -15.20
C SER A 215 -26.03 -3.31 -13.69
N SER A 216 -27.21 -3.47 -13.08
CA SER A 216 -27.40 -3.39 -11.61
C SER A 216 -26.54 -4.40 -10.85
N GLU A 217 -26.15 -5.51 -11.47
CA GLU A 217 -25.28 -6.53 -10.89
C GLU A 217 -23.87 -6.00 -10.58
N TYR A 218 -23.41 -4.98 -11.32
CA TYR A 218 -22.12 -4.33 -11.11
C TYR A 218 -22.20 -3.09 -10.21
N TYR A 219 -23.32 -2.87 -9.54
CA TYR A 219 -23.44 -1.81 -8.55
C TYR A 219 -22.65 -2.20 -7.28
N ARG A 220 -21.95 -1.24 -6.71
CA ARG A 220 -21.25 -1.40 -5.42
C ARG A 220 -21.47 -0.16 -4.57
N PRO A 221 -21.58 -0.31 -3.24
CA PRO A 221 -21.81 0.83 -2.36
C PRO A 221 -20.61 1.80 -2.35
N VAL A 222 -20.90 3.05 -2.03
CA VAL A 222 -19.88 4.08 -1.84
C VAL A 222 -19.06 3.76 -0.60
N LEU A 223 -17.74 3.69 -0.75
CA LEU A 223 -16.83 3.44 0.37
C LEU A 223 -16.62 4.70 1.23
N GLY A 224 -16.39 5.86 0.59
CA GLY A 224 -16.17 7.10 1.32
C GLY A 224 -16.00 8.33 0.41
N GLY A 225 -15.88 9.51 1.03
CA GLY A 225 -15.75 10.79 0.32
C GLY A 225 -17.07 11.52 0.08
N SER A 226 -18.21 10.96 0.47
CA SER A 226 -19.51 11.63 0.49
C SER A 226 -19.72 12.45 1.78
N SER A 227 -20.83 13.21 1.86
CA SER A 227 -21.23 13.90 3.08
C SER A 227 -21.54 12.94 4.23
N GLU A 228 -22.07 11.76 3.92
CA GLU A 228 -22.39 10.72 4.91
C GLU A 228 -21.15 9.93 5.34
N HIS A 229 -20.21 9.74 4.41
CA HIS A 229 -18.97 8.98 4.62
C HIS A 229 -17.78 9.81 4.09
N PRO A 230 -17.33 10.85 4.83
CA PRO A 230 -16.29 11.76 4.34
C PRO A 230 -14.93 11.10 4.17
N TYR A 231 -14.69 10.00 4.82
CA TYR A 231 -13.42 9.24 4.75
C TYR A 231 -13.70 7.77 4.39
N PRO A 232 -12.72 7.06 3.82
CA PRO A 232 -11.49 7.58 3.23
C PRO A 232 -11.76 8.37 1.95
N ARG A 233 -10.83 9.28 1.61
CA ARG A 233 -10.81 10.00 0.34
C ARG A 233 -9.65 9.50 -0.49
N ARG A 234 -9.70 9.73 -1.79
CA ARG A 234 -8.63 9.38 -2.74
C ARG A 234 -8.16 10.57 -3.54
N GLY A 235 -7.04 10.41 -4.25
CA GLY A 235 -6.58 11.37 -5.23
C GLY A 235 -7.57 11.55 -6.38
N ARG A 236 -7.63 12.74 -6.93
CA ARG A 236 -8.46 13.08 -8.08
C ARG A 236 -8.02 12.31 -9.33
N THR A 237 -8.98 11.72 -10.05
CA THR A 237 -8.68 10.89 -11.22
C THR A 237 -8.58 11.65 -12.52
N GLY A 238 -9.07 12.89 -12.58
CA GLY A 238 -9.18 13.66 -13.81
C GLY A 238 -10.32 13.21 -14.74
N ARG A 239 -11.11 12.21 -14.32
CA ARG A 239 -12.25 11.70 -15.11
C ARG A 239 -13.52 12.46 -14.79
N LYS A 240 -14.39 12.63 -15.78
CA LYS A 240 -15.75 13.09 -15.55
C LYS A 240 -16.54 12.01 -14.84
N LYS A 241 -17.25 12.37 -13.78
CA LYS A 241 -18.23 11.49 -13.13
C LYS A 241 -19.41 11.28 -14.06
N GLU A 242 -19.78 10.06 -14.29
CA GLU A 242 -20.99 9.72 -15.02
C GLU A 242 -22.21 9.71 -14.13
N ASP A 243 -22.01 9.30 -12.88
CA ASP A 243 -22.99 9.30 -11.81
C ASP A 243 -22.33 9.93 -10.58
N PRO A 244 -23.01 10.85 -9.84
CA PRO A 244 -22.45 11.47 -8.64
C PRO A 244 -22.03 10.46 -7.57
N ASN A 245 -22.63 9.28 -7.56
CA ASN A 245 -22.40 8.24 -6.55
C ASN A 245 -21.42 7.14 -7.00
N THR A 246 -21.01 7.14 -8.25
CA THR A 246 -20.13 6.08 -8.80
C THR A 246 -18.86 6.65 -9.40
N GLU A 247 -17.81 5.84 -9.41
CA GLU A 247 -16.59 6.14 -10.13
C GLU A 247 -16.71 5.67 -11.58
N SER A 248 -16.54 6.60 -12.54
CA SER A 248 -16.49 6.25 -13.95
C SER A 248 -15.32 5.33 -14.25
N ARG A 249 -15.57 4.22 -14.94
CA ARG A 249 -14.54 3.25 -15.32
C ARG A 249 -14.21 3.35 -16.79
N LEU A 250 -12.92 3.36 -17.04
CA LEU A 250 -12.39 3.21 -18.37
C LEU A 250 -12.08 1.73 -18.67
N PRO A 251 -12.08 1.30 -19.94
CA PRO A 251 -11.50 0.02 -20.32
C PRO A 251 -10.08 -0.13 -19.77
N LEU A 252 -9.66 -1.36 -19.50
CA LEU A 252 -8.44 -1.65 -18.75
C LEU A 252 -7.19 -0.90 -19.26
N LEU A 253 -7.00 -0.79 -20.58
CA LEU A 253 -5.91 -0.02 -21.18
C LEU A 253 -5.96 1.50 -20.92
N LYS A 254 -7.17 2.04 -20.72
CA LYS A 254 -7.39 3.45 -20.36
C LYS A 254 -7.54 3.65 -18.85
N SER A 255 -7.71 2.60 -18.07
CA SER A 255 -7.84 2.63 -16.62
C SER A 255 -6.50 2.87 -15.92
N LEU A 256 -5.37 2.66 -16.60
CA LEU A 256 -4.05 3.15 -16.19
C LEU A 256 -4.00 4.69 -16.11
N SER A 257 -5.09 5.37 -16.46
CA SER A 257 -5.24 6.83 -16.42
C SER A 257 -5.80 7.40 -15.12
N ILE A 258 -5.96 6.60 -14.04
CA ILE A 258 -6.17 7.20 -12.72
C ILE A 258 -4.96 8.07 -12.41
N TYR A 259 -5.22 9.38 -12.19
CA TYR A 259 -4.15 10.29 -11.88
C TYR A 259 -3.56 9.95 -10.50
N VAL A 260 -2.26 9.75 -10.52
CA VAL A 260 -1.41 9.66 -9.33
C VAL A 260 -0.21 10.57 -9.62
N PRO A 261 0.20 11.46 -8.68
CA PRO A 261 1.41 12.24 -8.86
C PRO A 261 2.58 11.35 -9.29
N ARG A 262 3.36 11.79 -10.27
CA ARG A 262 4.41 10.94 -10.85
C ARG A 262 5.42 10.44 -9.82
N ASP A 263 5.69 11.25 -8.80
CA ASP A 263 6.63 10.93 -7.72
C ASP A 263 6.14 9.77 -6.83
N GLU A 264 4.82 9.50 -6.84
CA GLU A 264 4.17 8.41 -6.10
C GLU A 264 4.03 7.12 -6.92
N ARG A 265 4.40 7.13 -8.20
CA ARG A 265 4.27 5.96 -9.06
C ARG A 265 5.39 4.97 -8.84
N PHE A 266 5.08 3.70 -9.01
CA PHE A 266 6.07 2.63 -8.95
C PHE A 266 7.24 2.87 -9.90
N GLY A 267 8.44 2.53 -9.43
CA GLY A 267 9.58 2.31 -10.29
C GLY A 267 9.37 1.06 -11.17
N HIS A 268 10.16 0.92 -12.23
CA HIS A 268 10.01 -0.16 -13.22
C HIS A 268 10.05 -1.56 -12.60
N LEU A 269 11.02 -1.82 -11.72
CA LEU A 269 11.16 -3.13 -11.07
C LEU A 269 9.92 -3.47 -10.23
N LYS A 270 9.45 -2.53 -9.42
CA LYS A 270 8.26 -2.76 -8.58
C LYS A 270 6.99 -2.91 -9.40
N MET A 271 6.86 -2.19 -10.51
CA MET A 271 5.74 -2.38 -11.43
C MET A 271 5.79 -3.78 -12.06
N ALA A 272 6.98 -4.25 -12.45
CA ALA A 272 7.17 -5.60 -12.98
C ALA A 272 6.77 -6.66 -11.96
N ASP A 273 7.23 -6.55 -10.71
CA ASP A 273 6.87 -7.47 -9.63
C ASP A 273 5.36 -7.46 -9.37
N PHE A 274 4.75 -6.29 -9.28
CA PHE A 274 3.30 -6.17 -9.06
C PHE A 274 2.49 -6.85 -10.17
N LEU A 275 2.87 -6.63 -11.43
CA LEU A 275 2.21 -7.24 -12.57
C LEU A 275 2.45 -8.76 -12.63
N ALA A 276 3.62 -9.24 -12.21
CA ALA A 276 3.91 -10.66 -12.09
C ALA A 276 2.98 -11.34 -11.07
N TYR A 277 2.77 -10.74 -9.90
CA TYR A 277 1.81 -11.24 -8.91
C TYR A 277 0.37 -11.20 -9.42
N ALA A 278 -0.02 -10.14 -10.10
CA ALA A 278 -1.34 -10.05 -10.71
C ALA A 278 -1.58 -11.17 -11.73
N LEU A 279 -0.57 -11.49 -12.56
CA LEU A 279 -0.63 -12.60 -13.52
C LEU A 279 -0.74 -13.96 -12.83
N LYS A 280 0.01 -14.20 -11.75
CA LYS A 280 -0.12 -15.43 -10.94
C LYS A 280 -1.54 -15.62 -10.43
N THR A 281 -2.13 -14.56 -9.89
CA THR A 281 -3.51 -14.58 -9.39
C THR A 281 -4.51 -14.87 -10.50
N VAL A 282 -4.36 -14.25 -11.66
CA VAL A 282 -5.22 -14.52 -12.84
C VAL A 282 -5.11 -15.97 -13.29
N ALA A 283 -3.89 -16.48 -13.39
CA ALA A 283 -3.64 -17.85 -13.81
C ALA A 283 -4.30 -18.87 -12.87
N GLN A 284 -4.29 -18.62 -11.54
CA GLN A 284 -4.97 -19.46 -10.55
C GLN A 284 -6.50 -19.47 -10.75
N VAL A 285 -7.11 -18.30 -10.92
CA VAL A 285 -8.57 -18.19 -11.14
C VAL A 285 -8.99 -18.98 -12.40
N VAL A 286 -8.15 -18.92 -13.44
CA VAL A 286 -8.44 -19.60 -14.72
C VAL A 286 -8.26 -21.09 -14.59
N LYS A 287 -7.20 -21.57 -13.92
CA LYS A 287 -7.01 -23.00 -13.70
C LYS A 287 -8.21 -23.60 -12.99
N ASN A 288 -8.64 -23.00 -11.90
CA ASN A 288 -9.80 -23.46 -11.14
C ASN A 288 -11.08 -23.47 -12.01
N GLY A 289 -11.23 -22.50 -12.91
CA GLY A 289 -12.34 -22.48 -13.87
C GLY A 289 -12.25 -23.55 -14.95
N VAL A 290 -11.03 -23.94 -15.40
CA VAL A 290 -10.82 -24.97 -16.41
C VAL A 290 -10.94 -26.37 -15.81
N ASP A 291 -10.38 -26.58 -14.63
CA ASP A 291 -10.50 -27.86 -13.92
C ASP A 291 -11.98 -28.17 -13.59
N ALA A 292 -12.78 -27.15 -13.26
CA ALA A 292 -14.24 -27.27 -13.12
C ALA A 292 -14.97 -27.65 -14.40
N PHE A 293 -14.38 -27.46 -15.59
CA PHE A 293 -14.96 -27.91 -16.88
C PHE A 293 -14.56 -29.35 -17.23
N VAL A 294 -13.46 -29.85 -16.68
CA VAL A 294 -12.91 -31.16 -16.97
C VAL A 294 -13.35 -32.20 -15.92
N ASP A 295 -13.58 -31.74 -14.68
CA ASP A 295 -14.05 -32.58 -13.59
C ASP A 295 -15.57 -32.50 -13.47
N THR A 296 -16.22 -33.66 -13.39
CA THR A 296 -17.68 -33.78 -13.23
C THR A 296 -18.15 -33.44 -11.81
N THR A 297 -17.23 -33.27 -10.86
CA THR A 297 -17.47 -32.80 -9.49
C THR A 297 -17.13 -31.32 -9.42
N THR A 298 -18.12 -30.47 -9.37
CA THR A 298 -18.01 -29.02 -9.40
C THR A 298 -17.32 -28.47 -8.14
N ASN A 299 -16.06 -27.99 -8.26
CA ASN A 299 -15.36 -27.13 -7.28
C ASN A 299 -15.12 -27.75 -5.89
N GLU A 300 -15.12 -29.06 -5.74
CA GLU A 300 -14.89 -29.74 -4.47
C GLU A 300 -13.55 -30.48 -4.49
N PHE A 301 -12.85 -30.47 -3.34
CA PHE A 301 -11.72 -31.37 -3.12
C PHE A 301 -12.26 -32.74 -2.74
N ASP A 302 -11.87 -33.80 -3.45
CA ASP A 302 -12.28 -35.18 -3.15
C ASP A 302 -11.52 -35.73 -1.94
N SER A 303 -10.36 -35.18 -1.65
CA SER A 303 -9.52 -35.57 -0.51
C SER A 303 -8.62 -34.43 -0.03
N PHE A 304 -8.07 -34.55 1.18
CA PHE A 304 -7.07 -33.61 1.66
C PHE A 304 -5.75 -33.67 0.88
N ASP A 305 -5.47 -34.72 0.15
CA ASP A 305 -4.30 -34.81 -0.73
C ASP A 305 -4.43 -33.87 -1.92
N ASP A 306 -5.64 -33.54 -2.35
CA ASP A 306 -5.87 -32.56 -3.42
C ASP A 306 -5.40 -31.16 -3.03
N VAL A 307 -5.45 -30.82 -1.75
CA VAL A 307 -4.87 -29.58 -1.22
C VAL A 307 -3.35 -29.56 -1.42
N LEU A 308 -2.66 -30.67 -1.22
CA LEU A 308 -1.20 -30.78 -1.43
C LEU A 308 -0.84 -30.69 -2.92
N LYS A 309 -1.67 -31.20 -3.81
CA LYS A 309 -1.45 -31.11 -5.26
C LYS A 309 -1.39 -29.67 -5.76
N LEU A 310 -2.02 -28.70 -5.08
CA LEU A 310 -1.91 -27.29 -5.42
C LEU A 310 -0.46 -26.76 -5.35
N TYR A 311 0.41 -27.41 -4.58
CA TYR A 311 1.81 -27.03 -4.42
C TYR A 311 2.78 -27.87 -5.27
N GLU A 312 2.32 -28.97 -5.89
CA GLU A 312 3.21 -29.95 -6.53
C GLU A 312 3.40 -29.74 -8.02
N GLY A 313 2.40 -29.21 -8.72
CA GLY A 313 2.41 -29.12 -10.18
C GLY A 313 2.66 -27.73 -10.75
N GLY A 314 2.65 -26.70 -9.95
CA GLY A 314 2.58 -25.33 -10.48
C GLY A 314 1.26 -25.10 -11.23
N ILE A 315 1.12 -23.94 -11.84
CA ILE A 315 -0.03 -23.61 -12.70
C ILE A 315 0.43 -23.67 -14.14
N GLU A 316 0.00 -24.68 -14.89
CA GLU A 316 0.13 -24.65 -16.35
C GLU A 316 -0.75 -23.52 -16.90
N LEU A 317 -0.14 -22.62 -17.69
CA LEU A 317 -0.91 -21.58 -18.37
C LEU A 317 -1.84 -22.21 -19.40
N PRO A 318 -3.17 -22.11 -19.24
CA PRO A 318 -4.08 -22.68 -20.20
C PRO A 318 -3.94 -21.98 -21.56
N HIS A 319 -3.92 -22.74 -22.62
CA HIS A 319 -4.03 -22.27 -24.02
C HIS A 319 -5.46 -21.75 -24.31
N VAL A 320 -5.91 -20.70 -23.64
CA VAL A 320 -7.32 -20.25 -23.68
C VAL A 320 -7.41 -18.77 -24.07
N PRO A 321 -8.57 -18.31 -24.57
CA PRO A 321 -8.86 -16.91 -24.93
C PRO A 321 -8.53 -15.86 -23.87
N LEU A 322 -8.36 -16.27 -22.61
CA LEU A 322 -7.95 -15.40 -21.52
C LEU A 322 -6.47 -14.98 -21.62
N LEU A 323 -5.57 -15.84 -22.11
CA LEU A 323 -4.20 -15.45 -22.42
C LEU A 323 -4.16 -14.37 -23.50
N ASP A 324 -5.07 -14.40 -24.46
CA ASP A 324 -5.19 -13.34 -25.44
C ASP A 324 -5.72 -12.04 -24.84
N ASN A 325 -6.56 -12.11 -23.82
CA ASN A 325 -6.97 -10.94 -23.06
C ASN A 325 -5.84 -10.42 -22.15
N ILE A 326 -5.09 -11.30 -21.51
CA ILE A 326 -3.89 -10.94 -20.74
C ILE A 326 -2.83 -10.32 -21.66
N ARG A 327 -2.60 -10.88 -22.85
CA ARG A 327 -1.69 -10.34 -23.87
C ARG A 327 -2.14 -8.97 -24.41
N LYS A 328 -3.44 -8.71 -24.46
CA LYS A 328 -3.98 -7.38 -24.80
C LYS A 328 -3.79 -6.35 -23.70
N ILE A 329 -3.67 -6.81 -22.46
CA ILE A 329 -3.52 -5.98 -21.26
C ILE A 329 -2.04 -5.67 -21.00
N PHE A 330 -1.16 -6.65 -21.21
CA PHE A 330 0.26 -6.54 -20.90
C PHE A 330 1.08 -6.63 -22.19
N PRO A 331 2.06 -5.74 -22.42
CA PRO A 331 2.98 -5.83 -23.53
C PRO A 331 3.68 -7.19 -23.57
N LEU A 332 3.79 -7.77 -24.77
CA LEU A 332 4.38 -9.10 -24.96
C LEU A 332 5.82 -9.19 -24.46
N GLU A 333 6.57 -8.10 -24.58
CA GLU A 333 7.95 -7.95 -24.09
C GLU A 333 8.02 -8.07 -22.58
N PHE A 334 7.03 -7.52 -21.89
CA PHE A 334 6.90 -7.57 -20.45
C PHE A 334 6.63 -9.00 -19.96
N LEU A 335 5.69 -9.69 -20.61
CA LEU A 335 5.43 -11.11 -20.32
C LEU A 335 6.68 -11.97 -20.56
N LYS A 336 7.41 -11.75 -21.66
CA LYS A 336 8.67 -12.44 -21.95
C LYS A 336 9.73 -12.20 -20.87
N GLU A 337 9.84 -10.99 -20.34
CA GLU A 337 10.82 -10.67 -19.31
C GLU A 337 10.50 -11.39 -17.98
N ILE A 338 9.22 -11.45 -17.59
CA ILE A 338 8.78 -12.21 -16.42
C ILE A 338 9.11 -13.70 -16.59
N PHE A 339 8.75 -14.28 -17.74
CA PHE A 339 9.05 -15.70 -18.03
C PHE A 339 10.55 -15.98 -18.12
N ARG A 340 11.35 -15.01 -18.56
CA ARG A 340 12.81 -15.15 -18.61
C ARG A 340 13.46 -15.14 -17.22
N THR A 341 12.93 -14.36 -16.29
CA THR A 341 13.51 -14.18 -14.95
C THR A 341 13.18 -15.36 -14.04
N ASP A 342 11.95 -15.84 -14.05
CA ASP A 342 11.43 -16.84 -13.11
C ASP A 342 11.28 -18.26 -13.74
N GLY A 343 11.34 -18.37 -15.09
CA GLY A 343 11.19 -19.63 -15.79
C GLY A 343 9.85 -20.32 -15.54
N GLU A 344 9.81 -21.66 -15.59
CA GLU A 344 8.61 -22.45 -15.31
C GLU A 344 8.16 -22.35 -13.84
N ARG A 345 9.09 -22.02 -12.91
CA ARG A 345 8.80 -21.84 -11.49
C ARG A 345 7.97 -20.59 -11.19
N PHE A 346 7.78 -19.71 -12.13
CA PHE A 346 6.96 -18.51 -12.00
C PHE A 346 5.53 -18.81 -11.51
N LEU A 347 4.99 -19.97 -11.86
CA LEU A 347 3.64 -20.38 -11.50
C LEU A 347 3.56 -21.34 -10.31
N GLU A 348 4.70 -21.72 -9.73
CA GLU A 348 4.73 -22.55 -8.53
C GLU A 348 4.56 -21.68 -7.28
N PHE A 349 3.71 -22.13 -6.35
CA PHE A 349 3.65 -21.57 -5.01
C PHE A 349 4.70 -22.27 -4.14
N PRO A 350 5.56 -21.53 -3.42
CA PRO A 350 6.52 -22.15 -2.54
C PRO A 350 5.78 -22.90 -1.42
N LYS A 351 6.05 -24.20 -1.29
CA LYS A 351 5.52 -25.00 -0.18
C LYS A 351 6.10 -24.44 1.14
N PRO A 352 5.25 -24.13 2.14
CA PRO A 352 5.71 -23.69 3.46
C PRO A 352 6.70 -24.71 4.08
N GLN A 353 7.70 -24.24 4.83
CA GLN A 353 8.72 -25.11 5.40
C GLN A 353 8.12 -26.16 6.34
N VAL A 354 7.15 -25.77 7.16
CA VAL A 354 6.44 -26.70 8.07
C VAL A 354 5.77 -27.86 7.32
N ILE A 355 5.21 -27.59 6.14
CA ILE A 355 4.59 -28.61 5.28
C ILE A 355 5.63 -29.49 4.57
N LYS A 356 6.84 -28.94 4.27
CA LYS A 356 7.96 -29.75 3.76
C LYS A 356 8.48 -30.72 4.79
N ASP A 357 8.57 -30.28 6.04
CA ASP A 357 9.10 -31.06 7.16
C ASP A 357 8.08 -32.12 7.63
N ASN A 358 6.80 -31.78 7.63
CA ASN A 358 5.70 -32.68 7.99
C ASN A 358 4.45 -32.38 7.16
N HIS A 359 4.12 -33.24 6.20
CA HIS A 359 2.97 -33.07 5.31
C HIS A 359 1.62 -33.06 6.02
N SER A 360 1.55 -33.56 7.26
CA SER A 360 0.33 -33.60 8.07
C SER A 360 0.26 -32.50 9.14
N ALA A 361 1.29 -31.63 9.23
CA ALA A 361 1.36 -30.59 10.27
C ALA A 361 0.14 -29.67 10.31
N TRP A 362 -0.39 -29.29 9.14
CA TRP A 362 -1.57 -28.43 9.00
C TRP A 362 -2.84 -28.97 9.67
N ARG A 363 -2.87 -30.27 10.00
CA ARG A 363 -4.00 -30.91 10.70
C ARG A 363 -3.94 -30.72 12.22
N THR A 364 -2.77 -30.37 12.77
CA THR A 364 -2.60 -30.25 14.21
C THR A 364 -3.20 -28.97 14.76
N ASP A 365 -3.58 -28.99 16.02
CA ASP A 365 -4.12 -27.80 16.71
C ASP A 365 -3.01 -26.80 17.04
N GLU A 366 -1.79 -27.29 17.25
CA GLU A 366 -0.60 -26.46 17.43
C GLU A 366 -0.30 -25.63 16.18
N GLU A 367 -0.35 -26.27 15.00
CA GLU A 367 -0.11 -25.55 13.74
C GLU A 367 -1.24 -24.57 13.44
N PHE A 368 -2.49 -24.95 13.68
CA PHE A 368 -3.62 -24.03 13.55
C PHE A 368 -3.45 -22.78 14.44
N GLY A 369 -3.11 -22.97 15.72
CA GLY A 369 -2.84 -21.85 16.64
C GLY A 369 -1.67 -20.98 16.19
N ARG A 370 -0.60 -21.62 15.70
CA ARG A 370 0.57 -20.94 15.16
C ARG A 370 0.24 -20.14 13.90
N GLU A 371 -0.55 -20.70 12.98
CA GLU A 371 -0.97 -20.02 11.75
C GLU A 371 -1.86 -18.81 12.04
N MET A 372 -2.79 -18.92 12.98
CA MET A 372 -3.62 -17.77 13.36
C MET A 372 -2.79 -16.64 13.97
N LEU A 373 -1.77 -16.97 14.78
CA LEU A 373 -0.90 -15.99 15.44
C LEU A 373 0.20 -15.44 14.52
N ALA A 374 0.84 -16.30 13.72
CA ALA A 374 1.97 -15.95 12.86
C ALA A 374 1.59 -15.81 11.37
N GLY A 375 0.31 -15.92 11.03
CA GLY A 375 -0.22 -15.84 9.69
C GLY A 375 -0.49 -14.40 9.24
N VAL A 376 -1.49 -14.24 8.39
CA VAL A 376 -1.80 -12.96 7.75
C VAL A 376 -2.56 -11.97 8.62
N ASN A 377 -3.31 -12.45 9.65
CA ASN A 377 -4.29 -11.63 10.37
C ASN A 377 -4.25 -11.75 11.91
N PRO A 378 -3.07 -11.75 12.55
CA PRO A 378 -2.98 -11.84 14.01
C PRO A 378 -3.67 -10.67 14.73
N VAL A 379 -3.91 -9.59 14.03
CA VAL A 379 -4.57 -8.38 14.55
C VAL A 379 -6.02 -8.62 15.00
N LEU A 380 -6.65 -9.70 14.58
CA LEU A 380 -8.02 -10.02 14.97
C LEU A 380 -8.11 -10.85 16.26
N ILE A 381 -7.02 -11.48 16.70
CA ILE A 381 -6.96 -12.21 17.96
C ILE A 381 -6.99 -11.22 19.12
N ARG A 382 -7.96 -11.37 20.03
CA ARG A 382 -8.18 -10.47 21.15
C ARG A 382 -8.41 -11.26 22.44
N ARG A 383 -8.14 -10.62 23.58
CA ARG A 383 -8.51 -11.22 24.87
C ARG A 383 -9.99 -11.43 24.95
N LEU A 384 -10.40 -12.55 25.52
CA LEU A 384 -11.80 -12.77 25.89
C LEU A 384 -12.07 -12.01 27.18
N GLU A 385 -13.03 -11.09 27.15
CA GLU A 385 -13.38 -10.24 28.30
C GLU A 385 -14.59 -10.78 29.08
N GLU A 386 -15.48 -11.50 28.40
CA GLU A 386 -16.66 -12.11 29.01
C GLU A 386 -16.96 -13.49 28.40
N PHE A 387 -17.52 -14.38 29.18
CA PHE A 387 -17.95 -15.70 28.73
C PHE A 387 -19.42 -15.96 29.09
N PRO A 388 -20.25 -16.52 28.19
CA PRO A 388 -19.96 -16.75 26.76
C PRO A 388 -19.81 -15.44 25.96
N PRO A 389 -19.11 -15.46 24.79
CA PRO A 389 -18.99 -14.30 23.93
C PRO A 389 -20.34 -13.72 23.49
N LYS A 390 -20.46 -12.39 23.49
CA LYS A 390 -21.68 -11.70 23.08
C LYS A 390 -21.54 -11.03 21.74
N SER A 391 -22.63 -10.99 20.97
CA SER A 391 -22.72 -10.26 19.72
C SER A 391 -23.05 -8.79 19.96
N LYS A 392 -22.47 -7.92 19.10
CA LYS A 392 -22.76 -6.48 19.03
C LYS A 392 -23.78 -6.14 17.92
N LEU A 393 -24.29 -7.14 17.20
CA LEU A 393 -25.30 -6.92 16.17
C LEU A 393 -26.62 -6.41 16.77
N ASN A 394 -27.30 -5.57 16.00
CA ASN A 394 -28.59 -5.04 16.41
C ASN A 394 -29.61 -6.17 16.61
N ARG A 395 -30.05 -6.35 17.85
CA ARG A 395 -30.93 -7.45 18.23
C ARG A 395 -32.32 -7.39 17.60
N GLU A 396 -32.78 -6.19 17.24
CA GLU A 396 -34.08 -6.03 16.57
C GLU A 396 -34.02 -6.53 15.11
N LEU A 397 -32.87 -6.40 14.47
CA LEU A 397 -32.64 -6.83 13.09
C LEU A 397 -32.18 -8.28 12.98
N TYR A 398 -31.34 -8.73 13.91
CA TYR A 398 -30.62 -10.01 13.80
C TYR A 398 -31.00 -11.01 14.89
N GLY A 399 -31.95 -10.67 15.79
CA GLY A 399 -32.34 -11.55 16.90
C GLY A 399 -31.21 -11.81 17.89
N ASP A 400 -31.24 -12.97 18.55
CA ASP A 400 -30.17 -13.38 19.45
C ASP A 400 -29.01 -14.00 18.67
N GLN A 401 -27.86 -13.37 18.75
CA GLN A 401 -26.61 -13.74 18.08
C GLN A 401 -25.49 -14.08 19.09
N ASN A 402 -25.83 -14.28 20.37
CA ASN A 402 -24.84 -14.65 21.38
C ASN A 402 -24.31 -16.06 21.14
N SER A 403 -23.07 -16.27 21.57
CA SER A 403 -22.40 -17.55 21.39
C SER A 403 -23.13 -18.70 22.11
N LYS A 404 -23.12 -19.88 21.53
CA LYS A 404 -23.61 -21.14 22.10
C LYS A 404 -22.51 -21.96 22.77
N ILE A 405 -21.28 -21.43 22.83
CA ILE A 405 -20.20 -22.08 23.55
C ILE A 405 -20.51 -22.06 25.05
N THR A 406 -20.53 -23.21 25.68
CA THR A 406 -20.78 -23.38 27.11
C THR A 406 -19.52 -23.82 27.86
N GLU A 407 -19.55 -23.77 29.19
CA GLU A 407 -18.48 -24.25 30.04
C GLU A 407 -18.14 -25.72 29.78
N GLU A 408 -19.15 -26.56 29.54
CA GLU A 408 -18.96 -27.98 29.25
C GLU A 408 -18.08 -28.25 28.04
N HIS A 409 -18.09 -27.36 27.06
CA HIS A 409 -17.28 -27.49 25.87
C HIS A 409 -15.78 -27.27 26.10
N ILE A 410 -15.39 -26.51 27.14
CA ILE A 410 -14.01 -25.99 27.24
C ILE A 410 -13.34 -26.27 28.59
N GLN A 411 -14.09 -26.51 29.68
CA GLN A 411 -13.56 -26.62 31.04
C GLN A 411 -12.43 -27.64 31.22
N ASN A 412 -12.48 -28.76 30.49
CA ASN A 412 -11.47 -29.83 30.57
C ASN A 412 -10.17 -29.50 29.82
N SER A 413 -10.12 -28.37 29.11
CA SER A 413 -9.01 -27.94 28.25
C SER A 413 -8.29 -26.68 28.78
N LEU A 414 -8.59 -26.26 30.03
CA LEU A 414 -8.05 -25.03 30.63
C LEU A 414 -6.89 -25.30 31.62
N ASP A 415 -6.20 -26.43 31.51
CA ASP A 415 -5.07 -26.82 32.37
C ASP A 415 -5.38 -26.72 33.88
N GLY A 416 -6.62 -27.05 34.26
CA GLY A 416 -7.09 -27.04 35.66
C GLY A 416 -7.61 -25.69 36.17
N LEU A 417 -7.61 -24.64 35.34
CA LEU A 417 -8.20 -23.36 35.69
C LEU A 417 -9.71 -23.37 35.46
N THR A 418 -10.44 -22.56 36.24
CA THR A 418 -11.81 -22.15 35.88
C THR A 418 -11.79 -21.14 34.77
N ILE A 419 -12.92 -20.94 34.08
CA ILE A 419 -13.04 -19.93 33.01
C ILE A 419 -12.73 -18.55 33.55
N ASP A 420 -13.26 -18.19 34.71
CA ASP A 420 -13.01 -16.88 35.33
C ASP A 420 -11.54 -16.67 35.69
N GLU A 421 -10.85 -17.71 36.13
CA GLU A 421 -9.42 -17.64 36.38
C GLU A 421 -8.62 -17.50 35.09
N ALA A 422 -8.98 -18.25 34.06
CA ALA A 422 -8.32 -18.16 32.76
C ALA A 422 -8.48 -16.78 32.11
N ILE A 423 -9.67 -16.17 32.22
CA ILE A 423 -9.91 -14.79 31.77
C ILE A 423 -9.10 -13.78 32.58
N ARG A 424 -9.17 -13.85 33.92
CA ARG A 424 -8.42 -12.93 34.81
C ARG A 424 -6.90 -13.03 34.63
N ASN A 425 -6.40 -14.21 34.30
CA ASN A 425 -4.98 -14.45 34.04
C ASN A 425 -4.58 -14.14 32.59
N ASN A 426 -5.46 -13.57 31.77
CA ASN A 426 -5.24 -13.24 30.36
C ASN A 426 -4.80 -14.47 29.52
N ARG A 427 -5.36 -15.64 29.80
CA ARG A 427 -5.07 -16.88 29.05
C ARG A 427 -6.14 -17.25 28.03
N MET A 428 -7.29 -16.56 28.03
CA MET A 428 -8.38 -16.77 27.08
C MET A 428 -8.36 -15.72 26.00
N PHE A 429 -8.43 -16.17 24.74
CA PHE A 429 -8.48 -15.31 23.57
C PHE A 429 -9.64 -15.74 22.66
N ILE A 430 -10.07 -14.80 21.82
CA ILE A 430 -11.10 -15.04 20.82
C ILE A 430 -10.63 -14.55 19.45
N LEU A 431 -10.92 -15.33 18.42
CA LEU A 431 -10.88 -14.94 17.02
C LEU A 431 -12.33 -14.94 16.52
N ASP A 432 -12.89 -13.74 16.36
CA ASP A 432 -14.34 -13.55 16.08
C ASP A 432 -14.56 -12.93 14.70
N HIS A 433 -15.13 -13.72 13.78
CA HIS A 433 -15.60 -13.26 12.47
C HIS A 433 -17.13 -13.19 12.40
N HIS A 434 -17.83 -13.54 13.47
CA HIS A 434 -19.27 -13.73 13.46
C HIS A 434 -20.04 -12.47 13.04
N ASP A 435 -19.83 -11.38 13.78
CA ASP A 435 -20.62 -10.16 13.57
C ASP A 435 -20.32 -9.48 12.23
N ALA A 436 -19.11 -9.66 11.71
CA ALA A 436 -18.73 -9.14 10.40
C ALA A 436 -19.38 -9.90 9.24
N LEU A 437 -19.62 -11.21 9.41
CA LEU A 437 -20.12 -12.08 8.34
C LEU A 437 -21.63 -12.32 8.38
N MET A 438 -22.21 -12.44 9.56
CA MET A 438 -23.60 -12.82 9.76
C MET A 438 -24.58 -11.99 8.89
N PRO A 439 -24.44 -10.66 8.74
CA PRO A 439 -25.34 -9.85 7.90
C PRO A 439 -25.32 -10.21 6.40
N TYR A 440 -24.30 -10.93 5.96
CA TYR A 440 -24.09 -11.27 4.55
C TYR A 440 -24.33 -12.74 4.23
N LEU A 441 -24.30 -13.62 5.23
CA LEU A 441 -24.31 -15.07 5.04
C LEU A 441 -25.50 -15.57 4.23
N ARG A 442 -26.72 -15.08 4.50
CA ARG A 442 -27.90 -15.47 3.76
C ARG A 442 -27.72 -15.23 2.27
N ARG A 443 -27.18 -14.08 1.91
CA ARG A 443 -26.94 -13.70 0.50
C ARG A 443 -25.77 -14.48 -0.11
N ILE A 444 -24.67 -14.63 0.64
CA ILE A 444 -23.52 -15.42 0.20
C ILE A 444 -23.93 -16.86 -0.05
N ASN A 445 -24.66 -17.48 0.86
CA ASN A 445 -25.03 -18.88 0.78
C ASN A 445 -26.14 -19.18 -0.26
N THR A 446 -26.71 -18.18 -0.91
CA THR A 446 -27.54 -18.36 -2.11
C THR A 446 -26.72 -18.51 -3.39
N THR A 447 -25.44 -18.22 -3.36
CA THR A 447 -24.51 -18.41 -4.47
C THR A 447 -23.90 -19.82 -4.47
N SER A 448 -22.99 -20.10 -5.38
CA SER A 448 -22.20 -21.36 -5.37
C SER A 448 -21.27 -21.47 -4.15
N THR A 449 -20.91 -20.35 -3.51
CA THR A 449 -20.07 -20.31 -2.32
C THR A 449 -20.92 -20.53 -1.06
N LYS A 450 -20.43 -21.39 -0.16
CA LYS A 450 -21.04 -21.68 1.14
C LYS A 450 -20.03 -21.42 2.26
N THR A 451 -20.46 -20.72 3.31
CA THR A 451 -19.64 -20.48 4.49
C THR A 451 -20.49 -20.31 5.74
N TYR A 452 -19.84 -20.27 6.88
CA TYR A 452 -20.42 -20.02 8.20
C TYR A 452 -19.78 -18.76 8.80
N ALA A 453 -20.50 -18.06 9.68
CA ALA A 453 -19.85 -17.13 10.60
C ALA A 453 -19.16 -17.93 11.70
N THR A 454 -17.94 -17.56 12.05
CA THR A 454 -17.12 -18.34 12.99
C THR A 454 -16.73 -17.53 14.21
N ARG A 455 -16.77 -18.21 15.39
CA ARG A 455 -16.08 -17.77 16.61
C ARG A 455 -15.15 -18.89 17.06
N THR A 456 -13.91 -18.57 17.36
CA THR A 456 -12.90 -19.52 17.84
C THR A 456 -12.38 -19.06 19.17
N LEU A 457 -12.52 -19.87 20.20
CA LEU A 457 -11.86 -19.65 21.49
C LEU A 457 -10.49 -20.30 21.51
N LEU A 458 -9.52 -19.56 21.99
CA LEU A 458 -8.12 -19.96 22.07
C LEU A 458 -7.64 -19.85 23.52
N PHE A 459 -6.78 -20.75 23.94
CA PHE A 459 -6.16 -20.76 25.24
C PHE A 459 -4.64 -20.65 25.13
N LEU A 460 -4.05 -19.75 25.90
CA LEU A 460 -2.60 -19.58 25.99
C LEU A 460 -2.04 -20.57 27.01
N LYS A 461 -1.26 -21.54 26.52
CA LYS A 461 -0.56 -22.54 27.33
C LYS A 461 0.66 -21.94 28.02
N ASP A 462 1.19 -22.65 29.01
CA ASP A 462 2.39 -22.25 29.77
C ASP A 462 3.65 -22.19 28.90
N ASP A 463 3.69 -22.95 27.80
CA ASP A 463 4.79 -22.93 26.82
C ASP A 463 4.72 -21.73 25.84
N GLY A 464 3.71 -20.86 25.97
CA GLY A 464 3.51 -19.70 25.11
C GLY A 464 2.78 -20.00 23.81
N THR A 465 2.28 -21.20 23.58
CA THR A 465 1.51 -21.56 22.38
C THR A 465 0.02 -21.31 22.59
N LEU A 466 -0.70 -21.02 21.50
CA LEU A 466 -2.16 -20.94 21.48
C LEU A 466 -2.76 -22.28 21.10
N LYS A 467 -3.75 -22.72 21.87
CA LYS A 467 -4.51 -23.95 21.63
C LYS A 467 -5.97 -23.59 21.33
N PRO A 468 -6.57 -24.05 20.22
CA PRO A 468 -8.00 -23.88 20.00
C PRO A 468 -8.79 -24.76 21.00
N LEU A 469 -9.81 -24.16 21.62
CA LEU A 469 -10.66 -24.81 22.59
C LEU A 469 -12.00 -25.26 21.99
N ALA A 470 -12.61 -24.36 21.22
CA ALA A 470 -13.89 -24.58 20.57
C ALA A 470 -14.04 -23.66 19.37
N ILE A 471 -14.72 -24.13 18.34
CA ILE A 471 -15.14 -23.37 17.17
C ILE A 471 -16.65 -23.45 17.08
N GLU A 472 -17.30 -22.29 17.06
CA GLU A 472 -18.71 -22.14 16.78
C GLU A 472 -18.90 -21.78 15.31
N LEU A 473 -19.72 -22.56 14.60
CA LEU A 473 -20.15 -22.30 13.22
C LEU A 473 -21.62 -21.88 13.25
N SER A 474 -21.91 -20.68 12.73
CA SER A 474 -23.24 -20.08 12.79
C SER A 474 -23.81 -19.78 11.40
N LEU A 475 -25.09 -20.05 11.22
CA LEU A 475 -25.89 -19.64 10.07
C LEU A 475 -27.05 -18.75 10.52
N PRO A 476 -27.56 -17.86 9.66
CA PRO A 476 -28.79 -17.13 9.93
C PRO A 476 -29.97 -18.11 10.08
N HIS A 477 -30.86 -17.82 11.01
CA HIS A 477 -32.06 -18.64 11.22
C HIS A 477 -32.87 -18.79 9.93
N GLU A 478 -33.38 -19.98 9.64
CA GLU A 478 -34.05 -20.30 8.36
C GLU A 478 -35.24 -19.37 8.05
N GLU A 479 -36.05 -19.04 9.07
CA GLU A 479 -37.23 -18.20 8.95
C GLU A 479 -36.91 -16.70 8.79
N GLY A 480 -35.65 -16.27 8.97
CA GLY A 480 -35.21 -14.88 8.78
C GLY A 480 -34.25 -14.41 9.85
N ASP A 481 -33.50 -13.36 9.52
CA ASP A 481 -32.39 -12.86 10.35
C ASP A 481 -32.85 -12.40 11.75
N LYS A 482 -34.07 -11.85 11.87
CA LYS A 482 -34.64 -11.40 13.14
C LYS A 482 -34.87 -12.50 14.17
N TYR A 483 -34.82 -13.74 13.78
CA TYR A 483 -35.00 -14.91 14.68
C TYR A 483 -33.69 -15.43 15.27
N GLY A 484 -32.56 -14.79 14.95
CA GLY A 484 -31.25 -15.13 15.49
C GLY A 484 -30.43 -16.02 14.57
N SER A 485 -29.63 -16.87 15.16
CA SER A 485 -28.74 -17.80 14.45
C SER A 485 -28.97 -19.26 14.85
N ASN A 486 -28.72 -20.15 13.90
CA ASN A 486 -28.52 -21.58 14.13
C ASN A 486 -27.01 -21.80 14.24
N SER A 487 -26.57 -22.19 15.43
CA SER A 487 -25.14 -22.33 15.74
C SER A 487 -24.84 -23.70 16.32
N GLU A 488 -23.74 -24.31 15.87
CA GLU A 488 -23.21 -25.57 16.36
C GLU A 488 -21.78 -25.35 16.87
N VAL A 489 -21.45 -26.01 17.96
CA VAL A 489 -20.13 -25.88 18.61
C VAL A 489 -19.35 -27.17 18.43
N TYR A 490 -18.14 -27.04 17.92
CA TYR A 490 -17.20 -28.14 17.71
C TYR A 490 -15.99 -27.96 18.63
N THR A 491 -15.50 -29.09 19.15
CA THR A 491 -14.34 -29.16 20.04
C THR A 491 -13.27 -30.07 19.46
N PRO A 492 -12.01 -29.98 19.90
CA PRO A 492 -10.93 -30.83 19.43
C PRO A 492 -11.27 -32.33 19.56
N ALA A 493 -11.06 -33.06 18.47
CA ALA A 493 -11.23 -34.51 18.41
C ALA A 493 -10.08 -35.14 17.61
N GLU A 494 -9.56 -36.27 18.09
CA GLU A 494 -8.37 -36.92 17.51
C GLU A 494 -8.70 -37.97 16.45
N THR A 495 -9.86 -38.61 16.56
CA THR A 495 -10.23 -39.75 15.72
C THR A 495 -11.70 -39.70 15.29
N GLY A 496 -12.04 -40.49 14.28
CA GLY A 496 -13.43 -40.67 13.84
C GLY A 496 -13.95 -39.50 12.98
N VAL A 497 -15.26 -39.46 12.83
CA VAL A 497 -15.98 -38.43 12.06
C VAL A 497 -15.81 -37.08 12.74
N GLU A 498 -15.80 -37.04 14.05
CA GLU A 498 -15.64 -35.83 14.85
C GLU A 498 -14.30 -35.13 14.55
N SER A 499 -13.22 -35.89 14.33
CA SER A 499 -11.92 -35.35 13.92
C SER A 499 -12.00 -34.69 12.53
N SER A 500 -12.69 -35.31 11.59
CA SER A 500 -12.88 -34.75 10.26
C SER A 500 -13.73 -33.47 10.30
N ILE A 501 -14.78 -33.46 11.12
CA ILE A 501 -15.60 -32.26 11.33
C ILE A 501 -14.78 -31.14 11.99
N TRP A 502 -13.94 -31.48 12.98
CA TRP A 502 -13.03 -30.51 13.60
C TRP A 502 -12.06 -29.89 12.59
N GLN A 503 -11.47 -30.71 11.69
CA GLN A 503 -10.62 -30.18 10.61
C GLN A 503 -11.39 -29.23 9.69
N LEU A 504 -12.64 -29.60 9.34
CA LEU A 504 -13.49 -28.76 8.50
C LEU A 504 -13.85 -27.44 9.23
N ALA A 505 -14.14 -27.48 10.51
CA ALA A 505 -14.38 -26.27 11.30
C ALA A 505 -13.16 -25.32 11.29
N LYS A 506 -11.95 -25.86 11.49
CA LYS A 506 -10.69 -25.09 11.35
C LYS A 506 -10.52 -24.50 9.96
N ALA A 507 -10.86 -25.23 8.89
CA ALA A 507 -10.80 -24.73 7.52
C ALA A 507 -11.75 -23.55 7.30
N TYR A 508 -12.97 -23.57 7.83
CA TYR A 508 -13.88 -22.43 7.77
C TYR A 508 -13.34 -21.20 8.50
N VAL A 509 -12.70 -21.39 9.66
CA VAL A 509 -12.02 -20.28 10.36
C VAL A 509 -10.92 -19.69 9.49
N GLY A 510 -10.06 -20.53 8.90
CA GLY A 510 -8.97 -20.09 8.03
C GLY A 510 -9.44 -19.30 6.80
N VAL A 511 -10.52 -19.77 6.15
CA VAL A 511 -11.13 -19.07 5.01
C VAL A 511 -11.71 -17.72 5.44
N ASN A 512 -12.43 -17.67 6.56
CA ASN A 512 -12.99 -16.43 7.07
C ASN A 512 -11.91 -15.44 7.47
N ASP A 513 -10.84 -15.92 8.13
CA ASP A 513 -9.70 -15.10 8.53
C ASP A 513 -8.98 -14.49 7.32
N SER A 514 -8.71 -15.31 6.30
CA SER A 514 -8.12 -14.86 5.04
C SER A 514 -8.98 -13.80 4.34
N GLY A 515 -10.29 -14.04 4.23
CA GLY A 515 -11.24 -13.10 3.62
C GLY A 515 -11.34 -11.79 4.40
N TYR A 516 -11.46 -11.88 5.71
CA TYR A 516 -11.49 -10.70 6.58
C TYR A 516 -10.18 -9.91 6.48
N HIS A 517 -9.04 -10.60 6.47
CA HIS A 517 -7.75 -9.95 6.25
C HIS A 517 -7.73 -9.15 4.96
N GLN A 518 -8.06 -9.75 3.83
CA GLN A 518 -8.00 -9.08 2.53
C GLN A 518 -8.91 -7.86 2.45
N LEU A 519 -10.11 -7.96 2.98
CA LEU A 519 -11.15 -6.93 2.84
C LEU A 519 -11.04 -5.82 3.90
N ILE A 520 -10.66 -6.17 5.12
CA ILE A 520 -10.74 -5.28 6.27
C ILE A 520 -9.36 -4.94 6.81
N SER A 521 -8.62 -5.91 7.34
CA SER A 521 -7.34 -5.63 8.00
C SER A 521 -6.31 -5.07 7.03
N HIS A 522 -6.28 -5.58 5.80
CA HIS A 522 -5.36 -5.14 4.75
C HIS A 522 -5.95 -3.99 3.93
N TRP A 523 -7.02 -4.24 3.15
CA TRP A 523 -7.56 -3.22 2.25
C TRP A 523 -8.05 -1.99 3.02
N LEU A 524 -9.06 -2.15 3.89
CA LEU A 524 -9.69 -1.01 4.53
C LEU A 524 -8.75 -0.31 5.52
N HIS A 525 -8.19 -1.05 6.49
CA HIS A 525 -7.45 -0.47 7.61
C HIS A 525 -6.04 -0.02 7.26
N THR A 526 -5.47 -0.44 6.12
CA THR A 526 -4.15 0.04 5.68
C THR A 526 -4.25 0.90 4.42
N HIS A 527 -4.69 0.34 3.31
CA HIS A 527 -4.68 1.02 2.02
C HIS A 527 -5.70 2.16 1.91
N ALA A 528 -6.96 1.88 2.21
CA ALA A 528 -8.02 2.85 2.02
C ALA A 528 -7.94 4.00 3.03
N VAL A 529 -7.68 3.68 4.31
CA VAL A 529 -7.66 4.68 5.40
C VAL A 529 -6.44 5.59 5.31
N ILE A 530 -5.26 5.08 4.87
CA ILE A 530 -4.02 5.88 4.86
C ILE A 530 -3.97 6.92 3.73
N GLU A 531 -4.64 6.70 2.61
CA GLU A 531 -4.56 7.57 1.43
C GLU A 531 -4.92 9.05 1.72
N PRO A 532 -6.00 9.37 2.46
CA PRO A 532 -6.28 10.75 2.85
C PRO A 532 -5.20 11.40 3.72
N PHE A 533 -4.48 10.61 4.52
CA PHE A 533 -3.34 11.13 5.31
C PHE A 533 -2.14 11.46 4.40
N VAL A 534 -1.87 10.64 3.38
CA VAL A 534 -0.86 10.93 2.36
C VAL A 534 -1.19 12.25 1.66
N ILE A 535 -2.44 12.40 1.21
CA ILE A 535 -2.91 13.61 0.54
C ILE A 535 -2.81 14.82 1.47
N ALA A 536 -3.33 14.72 2.70
CA ALA A 536 -3.31 15.82 3.67
C ALA A 536 -1.88 16.26 4.01
N THR A 537 -0.98 15.31 4.22
CA THR A 537 0.42 15.61 4.54
C THR A 537 1.09 16.40 3.43
N ASN A 538 0.98 15.94 2.18
CA ASN A 538 1.59 16.63 1.05
C ASN A 538 0.94 17.99 0.74
N ARG A 539 -0.35 18.17 1.01
CA ARG A 539 -1.06 19.44 0.80
C ARG A 539 -0.78 20.49 1.85
N HIS A 540 -0.54 20.09 3.09
CA HIS A 540 -0.54 21.00 4.24
C HIS A 540 0.78 21.09 4.98
N LEU A 541 1.63 20.07 4.87
CA LEU A 541 2.95 20.06 5.50
C LEU A 541 4.04 20.20 4.43
N SER A 542 4.83 21.24 4.52
CA SER A 542 6.05 21.36 3.69
C SER A 542 7.02 20.22 4.02
N VAL A 543 7.83 19.81 3.06
CA VAL A 543 8.96 18.89 3.25
C VAL A 543 9.96 19.38 4.33
N LEU A 544 9.92 20.65 4.69
CA LEU A 544 10.67 21.23 5.81
C LEU A 544 10.07 20.90 7.18
N HIS A 545 8.81 20.45 7.24
CA HIS A 545 8.14 20.18 8.50
C HIS A 545 8.62 18.85 9.12
N PRO A 546 8.96 18.80 10.42
CA PRO A 546 9.44 17.55 11.04
C PRO A 546 8.44 16.41 10.95
N ILE A 547 7.13 16.70 11.08
CA ILE A 547 6.08 15.68 10.93
C ILE A 547 6.01 15.15 9.48
N HIS A 548 6.20 15.99 8.46
CA HIS A 548 6.28 15.51 7.09
C HIS A 548 7.40 14.47 6.93
N LYS A 549 8.58 14.76 7.45
CA LYS A 549 9.74 13.85 7.38
C LYS A 549 9.53 12.56 8.18
N LEU A 550 8.77 12.62 9.28
CA LEU A 550 8.40 11.44 10.05
C LEU A 550 7.43 10.54 9.25
N LEU A 551 6.44 11.13 8.58
CA LEU A 551 5.36 10.40 7.91
C LEU A 551 5.74 9.91 6.50
N GLU A 552 6.51 10.70 5.72
CA GLU A 552 6.83 10.42 4.32
C GLU A 552 7.33 8.99 4.06
N PRO A 553 8.24 8.40 4.85
CA PRO A 553 8.71 7.03 4.60
C PRO A 553 7.62 5.97 4.69
N HIS A 554 6.52 6.24 5.41
CA HIS A 554 5.38 5.33 5.59
C HIS A 554 4.37 5.40 4.44
N PHE A 555 4.48 6.40 3.56
CA PHE A 555 3.55 6.64 2.46
C PHE A 555 3.96 6.01 1.14
N ARG A 556 5.17 5.51 1.09
CA ARG A 556 5.77 5.01 -0.14
C ARG A 556 4.84 4.05 -0.89
N ASP A 557 4.64 4.36 -2.16
CA ASP A 557 3.89 3.55 -3.12
C ASP A 557 2.37 3.42 -2.85
N THR A 558 1.85 3.95 -1.74
CA THR A 558 0.45 3.77 -1.32
C THR A 558 -0.54 4.27 -2.37
N MET A 559 -0.39 5.49 -2.87
CA MET A 559 -1.33 6.05 -3.85
C MET A 559 -1.35 5.26 -5.16
N ASN A 560 -0.19 4.78 -5.60
CA ASN A 560 -0.11 4.02 -6.84
C ASN A 560 -0.72 2.62 -6.70
N ILE A 561 -0.42 1.90 -5.60
CA ILE A 561 -1.02 0.58 -5.37
C ILE A 561 -2.54 0.69 -5.20
N ASN A 562 -3.03 1.72 -4.52
CA ASN A 562 -4.46 1.96 -4.38
C ASN A 562 -5.14 2.23 -5.74
N ALA A 563 -4.50 3.01 -6.62
CA ALA A 563 -5.00 3.25 -7.96
C ALA A 563 -5.09 1.94 -8.76
N LEU A 564 -4.04 1.11 -8.73
CA LEU A 564 -4.02 -0.19 -9.41
C LEU A 564 -5.04 -1.16 -8.80
N ALA A 565 -5.16 -1.20 -7.48
CA ALA A 565 -6.13 -2.04 -6.78
C ALA A 565 -7.57 -1.70 -7.20
N ARG A 566 -7.93 -0.42 -7.24
CA ARG A 566 -9.25 0.03 -7.71
C ARG A 566 -9.56 -0.35 -9.16
N GLN A 567 -8.54 -0.52 -9.96
CA GLN A 567 -8.71 -0.84 -11.39
C GLN A 567 -8.89 -2.33 -11.65
N ILE A 568 -8.17 -3.16 -10.90
CA ILE A 568 -7.98 -4.57 -11.24
C ILE A 568 -8.50 -5.49 -10.14
N LEU A 569 -8.26 -5.15 -8.87
CA LEU A 569 -8.46 -6.08 -7.76
C LEU A 569 -9.84 -5.94 -7.11
N ILE A 570 -10.16 -4.75 -6.61
CA ILE A 570 -11.32 -4.52 -5.75
C ILE A 570 -12.55 -4.00 -6.49
N ASN A 571 -12.47 -3.84 -7.79
CA ASN A 571 -13.60 -3.38 -8.61
C ASN A 571 -14.65 -4.47 -8.83
N ALA A 572 -15.87 -4.06 -9.18
CA ALA A 572 -16.95 -4.99 -9.54
C ALA A 572 -16.54 -5.94 -10.69
N GLY A 573 -16.58 -7.24 -10.42
CA GLY A 573 -16.01 -8.27 -11.28
C GLY A 573 -14.48 -8.27 -11.31
N GLY A 574 -13.82 -7.65 -10.34
CA GLY A 574 -12.37 -7.71 -10.16
C GLY A 574 -11.92 -9.00 -9.46
N PHE A 575 -10.60 -9.19 -9.37
CA PHE A 575 -10.03 -10.42 -8.84
C PHE A 575 -10.45 -10.74 -7.41
N LEU A 576 -10.60 -9.74 -6.56
CA LEU A 576 -10.99 -9.97 -5.18
C LEU A 576 -12.39 -10.61 -5.09
N GLU A 577 -13.33 -10.13 -5.89
CA GLU A 577 -14.69 -10.71 -5.95
C GLU A 577 -14.71 -12.13 -6.51
N LEU A 578 -13.72 -12.48 -7.34
CA LEU A 578 -13.61 -13.82 -7.93
C LEU A 578 -12.90 -14.84 -7.04
N THR A 579 -12.08 -14.36 -6.09
CA THR A 579 -11.18 -15.22 -5.29
C THR A 579 -11.53 -15.28 -3.81
N VAL A 580 -12.29 -14.33 -3.28
CA VAL A 580 -12.67 -14.28 -1.86
C VAL A 580 -14.13 -14.65 -1.69
N TYR A 581 -14.43 -15.48 -0.72
CA TYR A 581 -15.77 -16.08 -0.51
C TYR A 581 -16.95 -15.08 -0.44
N PRO A 582 -16.84 -13.83 0.06
CA PRO A 582 -17.96 -12.89 0.01
C PRO A 582 -18.31 -12.41 -1.40
N SER A 583 -17.45 -12.66 -2.39
CA SER A 583 -17.66 -12.34 -3.80
C SER A 583 -18.14 -10.88 -3.98
N LYS A 584 -19.24 -10.64 -4.67
CA LYS A 584 -19.77 -9.28 -4.91
C LYS A 584 -20.13 -8.48 -3.65
N TYR A 585 -20.24 -9.14 -2.49
CA TYR A 585 -20.52 -8.49 -1.21
C TYR A 585 -19.26 -8.00 -0.48
N ALA A 586 -18.07 -8.32 -0.99
CA ALA A 586 -16.79 -7.98 -0.37
C ALA A 586 -16.65 -6.48 -0.04
N LEU A 587 -16.96 -5.61 -1.01
CA LEU A 587 -16.86 -4.17 -0.80
C LEU A 587 -17.99 -3.59 0.05
N GLU A 588 -19.17 -4.22 0.05
CA GLU A 588 -20.25 -3.86 0.96
C GLU A 588 -19.84 -4.11 2.41
N MET A 589 -19.19 -5.24 2.70
CA MET A 589 -18.62 -5.52 4.02
C MET A 589 -17.60 -4.47 4.44
N SER A 590 -16.64 -4.14 3.58
CA SER A 590 -15.66 -3.08 3.86
C SER A 590 -16.33 -1.74 4.14
N SER A 591 -17.30 -1.34 3.34
CA SER A 591 -18.03 -0.08 3.52
C SER A 591 -18.82 -0.04 4.83
N SER A 592 -19.45 -1.16 5.20
CA SER A 592 -20.21 -1.28 6.43
C SER A 592 -19.32 -1.17 7.66
N LEU A 593 -18.19 -1.86 7.66
CA LEU A 593 -17.23 -1.80 8.78
C LEU A 593 -16.53 -0.44 8.86
N TYR A 594 -16.34 0.25 7.72
CA TYR A 594 -15.80 1.60 7.73
C TYR A 594 -16.69 2.62 8.45
N ARG A 595 -18.00 2.43 8.47
CA ARG A 595 -18.93 3.34 9.17
C ARG A 595 -18.65 3.45 10.68
N THR A 596 -18.13 2.41 11.27
CA THR A 596 -17.77 2.34 12.69
C THR A 596 -16.28 2.53 12.94
N TRP A 597 -15.51 2.85 11.90
CA TRP A 597 -14.08 3.09 12.04
C TRP A 597 -13.84 4.35 12.89
N ASP A 598 -13.03 4.21 13.93
CA ASP A 598 -12.63 5.29 14.83
C ASP A 598 -11.11 5.35 14.94
N PHE A 599 -10.56 6.56 14.81
CA PHE A 599 -9.12 6.75 14.80
C PHE A 599 -8.47 6.35 16.15
N THR A 600 -9.13 6.66 17.26
CA THR A 600 -8.63 6.33 18.61
C THR A 600 -8.65 4.82 18.83
N GLU A 601 -9.75 4.17 18.46
CA GLU A 601 -9.93 2.72 18.57
C GLU A 601 -8.90 1.91 17.74
N GLN A 602 -8.49 2.46 16.61
CA GLN A 602 -7.50 1.83 15.71
C GLN A 602 -6.06 2.24 16.04
N ALA A 603 -5.86 3.18 16.96
CA ALA A 603 -4.53 3.60 17.37
C ALA A 603 -3.82 2.49 18.15
N LEU A 604 -2.52 2.36 17.95
CA LEU A 604 -1.70 1.29 18.54
C LEU A 604 -1.88 1.14 20.07
N PRO A 605 -1.94 2.22 20.90
CA PRO A 605 -2.14 2.05 22.33
C PRO A 605 -3.46 1.37 22.70
N GLU A 606 -4.55 1.70 22.01
CA GLU A 606 -5.87 1.11 22.28
C GLU A 606 -5.95 -0.32 21.71
N ASP A 607 -5.33 -0.57 20.56
CA ASP A 607 -5.25 -1.92 19.99
C ASP A 607 -4.45 -2.87 20.90
N LEU A 608 -3.32 -2.42 21.46
CA LEU A 608 -2.52 -3.22 22.40
C LEU A 608 -3.28 -3.56 23.69
N LYS A 609 -4.19 -2.71 24.16
CA LYS A 609 -5.02 -3.02 25.34
C LYS A 609 -5.98 -4.18 25.11
N LYS A 610 -6.37 -4.42 23.88
CA LYS A 610 -7.30 -5.49 23.48
C LYS A 610 -6.62 -6.85 23.31
N ARG A 611 -5.28 -6.87 23.34
CA ARG A 611 -4.41 -8.06 23.19
C ARG A 611 -3.68 -8.34 24.50
#